data_6b17403dabefd50b3c9d097c3f14bd92
#
_entry.id   6b17403dabefd50b3c9d097c3f14bd92
#
_cell.length_a   1.000
_cell.length_b   1.000
_cell.length_c   1.000
_cell.angle_alpha   90.00
_cell.angle_beta   90.00
_cell.angle_gamma   90.00
#
_symmetry.space_group_name_H-M   'P 1'
#
loop_
_entity.id
_entity.type
_entity.pdbx_description
1 polymer ?
#
loop_
_entity_poly.entity_id
_entity_poly.type
_entity_poly.pdbx_seq_one_letter_code
_entity_poly.pdbx_strand_id
1 'polypeptide(L)'
;VRRHGTRLHHISTDEVYGDLEIGEPRRFQPGDPYIPSSPYSSSKGASDLLVRAWVRSFGVEATISNCSNNYGPYQHIEKFIPRTITNLIDGIRPRVYGTGEQVRDWIHVLDHNTAVWDIINKGRMGETYLIGANGEKNNLEVTQMILAEFGRSADDFDHVNDRPGHDQRYAIDNSKLVEETGWAPSFKDFAAGLHDTVE
;
A
#
# COMPACT_ATOMS: atom_id res chain seq x y z
N VAL A 1 -0.81 14.14 -22.12
CA VAL A 1 -0.70 12.81 -22.71
C VAL A 1 -1.21 12.85 -24.14
N ARG A 2 -2.54 12.82 -24.41
CA ARG A 2 -3.13 12.71 -25.75
C ARG A 2 -2.61 13.76 -26.76
N ARG A 3 -2.49 15.03 -26.34
CA ARG A 3 -2.04 16.14 -27.20
C ARG A 3 -0.58 15.99 -27.66
N HIS A 4 0.25 15.32 -26.85
CA HIS A 4 1.69 15.24 -27.07
C HIS A 4 2.19 13.81 -27.38
N GLY A 5 1.27 12.83 -27.45
CA GLY A 5 1.63 11.44 -27.70
C GLY A 5 2.56 10.83 -26.64
N THR A 6 2.47 11.32 -25.39
CA THR A 6 3.28 10.79 -24.29
C THR A 6 2.55 9.66 -23.57
N ARG A 7 3.29 8.73 -22.98
CA ARG A 7 2.73 7.66 -22.12
C ARG A 7 2.34 8.23 -20.74
N LEU A 8 1.35 7.60 -20.10
CA LEU A 8 0.93 7.88 -18.74
C LEU A 8 1.11 6.62 -17.89
N HIS A 9 1.68 6.77 -16.72
CA HIS A 9 1.52 5.80 -15.63
C HIS A 9 0.72 6.46 -14.51
N HIS A 10 -0.44 5.87 -14.17
CA HIS A 10 -1.32 6.37 -13.12
C HIS A 10 -1.13 5.54 -11.85
N ILE A 11 -0.68 6.21 -10.78
CA ILE A 11 -0.47 5.58 -9.47
C ILE A 11 -1.74 5.73 -8.62
N SER A 12 -2.29 4.61 -8.19
CA SER A 12 -3.49 4.52 -7.36
C SER A 12 -3.24 3.66 -6.12
N THR A 13 -4.27 3.15 -5.51
CA THR A 13 -4.25 2.42 -4.23
C THR A 13 -5.09 1.15 -4.31
N ASP A 14 -4.75 0.14 -3.55
CA ASP A 14 -5.53 -1.08 -3.36
C ASP A 14 -6.86 -0.83 -2.62
N GLU A 15 -6.96 0.25 -1.85
CA GLU A 15 -8.20 0.66 -1.16
C GLU A 15 -9.40 0.83 -2.09
N VAL A 16 -9.19 0.96 -3.41
CA VAL A 16 -10.29 1.06 -4.39
C VAL A 16 -11.12 -0.23 -4.48
N TYR A 17 -10.56 -1.37 -4.09
CA TYR A 17 -11.24 -2.66 -4.10
C TYR A 17 -12.14 -2.89 -2.87
N GLY A 18 -12.01 -2.07 -1.83
CA GLY A 18 -12.66 -2.28 -0.53
C GLY A 18 -11.78 -3.09 0.40
N ASP A 19 -12.40 -3.78 1.38
CA ASP A 19 -11.68 -4.60 2.34
C ASP A 19 -12.09 -6.08 2.27
N LEU A 20 -11.26 -6.92 2.88
CA LEU A 20 -11.45 -8.36 3.05
C LEU A 20 -11.65 -8.66 4.53
N GLU A 21 -12.28 -9.79 4.83
CA GLU A 21 -12.37 -10.29 6.20
C GLU A 21 -11.00 -10.77 6.72
N ILE A 22 -10.76 -10.59 8.02
CA ILE A 22 -9.55 -11.11 8.66
C ILE A 22 -9.59 -12.64 8.60
N GLY A 23 -8.50 -13.24 8.09
CA GLY A 23 -8.39 -14.69 7.92
C GLY A 23 -8.96 -15.24 6.61
N GLU A 24 -9.62 -14.44 5.79
CA GLU A 24 -10.03 -14.85 4.44
C GLU A 24 -8.78 -15.08 3.56
N PRO A 25 -8.66 -16.20 2.82
CA PRO A 25 -7.46 -16.47 2.00
C PRO A 25 -7.43 -15.66 0.69
N ARG A 26 -8.53 -15.00 0.34
CA ARG A 26 -8.65 -14.21 -0.90
C ARG A 26 -7.68 -13.04 -0.90
N ARG A 27 -7.19 -12.70 -2.10
CA ARG A 27 -6.47 -11.48 -2.43
C ARG A 27 -7.14 -10.81 -3.62
N PHE A 28 -7.19 -9.49 -3.64
CA PHE A 28 -7.70 -8.76 -4.79
C PHE A 28 -6.79 -8.97 -6.01
N GLN A 29 -7.45 -9.05 -7.18
CA GLN A 29 -6.80 -9.23 -8.47
C GLN A 29 -7.10 -8.06 -9.41
N PRO A 30 -6.25 -7.81 -10.43
CA PRO A 30 -6.58 -6.84 -11.46
C PRO A 30 -7.89 -7.22 -12.16
N GLY A 31 -8.86 -6.30 -12.13
CA GLY A 31 -10.19 -6.55 -12.71
C GLY A 31 -11.29 -6.87 -11.69
N ASP A 32 -10.95 -7.08 -10.43
CA ASP A 32 -11.96 -7.12 -9.37
C ASP A 32 -12.78 -5.81 -9.33
N PRO A 33 -14.07 -5.88 -8.92
CA PRO A 33 -14.91 -4.69 -8.82
C PRO A 33 -14.36 -3.72 -7.78
N TYR A 34 -14.49 -2.42 -8.06
CA TYR A 34 -14.18 -1.37 -7.10
C TYR A 34 -15.34 -1.20 -6.12
N ILE A 35 -15.06 -1.36 -4.82
CA ILE A 35 -16.02 -1.22 -3.72
C ILE A 35 -15.39 -0.35 -2.61
N PRO A 36 -15.00 0.90 -2.93
CA PRO A 36 -14.28 1.75 -1.99
C PRO A 36 -15.11 2.11 -0.76
N SER A 37 -14.51 2.08 0.42
CA SER A 37 -15.14 2.32 1.72
C SER A 37 -15.06 3.77 2.20
N SER A 38 -14.19 4.59 1.60
CA SER A 38 -13.91 5.95 2.05
C SER A 38 -14.02 6.99 0.91
N PRO A 39 -14.23 8.29 1.24
CA PRO A 39 -14.15 9.35 0.23
C PRO A 39 -12.84 9.40 -0.53
N TYR A 40 -11.73 9.09 0.14
CA TYR A 40 -10.40 9.00 -0.48
C TYR A 40 -10.37 7.87 -1.51
N SER A 41 -10.66 6.63 -1.11
CA SER A 41 -10.62 5.49 -2.01
C SER A 41 -11.64 5.62 -3.15
N SER A 42 -12.81 6.22 -2.88
CA SER A 42 -13.80 6.55 -3.93
C SER A 42 -13.24 7.53 -4.96
N SER A 43 -12.51 8.57 -4.52
CA SER A 43 -11.91 9.56 -5.43
C SER A 43 -10.80 8.93 -6.29
N LYS A 44 -10.02 8.01 -5.70
CA LYS A 44 -8.98 7.25 -6.41
C LYS A 44 -9.60 6.29 -7.41
N GLY A 45 -10.64 5.54 -7.03
CA GLY A 45 -11.39 4.68 -7.94
C GLY A 45 -12.00 5.44 -9.13
N ALA A 46 -12.59 6.62 -8.87
CA ALA A 46 -13.09 7.48 -9.94
C ALA A 46 -11.98 7.91 -10.91
N SER A 47 -10.80 8.23 -10.39
CA SER A 47 -9.62 8.61 -11.20
C SER A 47 -9.13 7.44 -12.07
N ASP A 48 -9.07 6.21 -11.52
CA ASP A 48 -8.74 5.00 -12.27
C ASP A 48 -9.72 4.75 -13.43
N LEU A 49 -11.02 4.88 -13.15
CA LEU A 49 -12.07 4.71 -14.15
C LEU A 49 -11.97 5.76 -15.27
N LEU A 50 -11.62 7.00 -14.94
CA LEU A 50 -11.35 8.04 -15.93
C LEU A 50 -10.18 7.67 -16.84
N VAL A 51 -9.06 7.20 -16.28
CA VAL A 51 -7.90 6.74 -17.07
C VAL A 51 -8.30 5.60 -18.01
N ARG A 52 -9.02 4.59 -17.51
CA ARG A 52 -9.53 3.46 -18.33
C ARG A 52 -10.45 3.94 -19.44
N ALA A 53 -11.33 4.92 -19.18
CA ALA A 53 -12.20 5.50 -20.18
C ALA A 53 -11.42 6.23 -21.28
N TRP A 54 -10.36 6.97 -20.91
CA TRP A 54 -9.49 7.64 -21.89
C TRP A 54 -8.69 6.66 -22.75
N VAL A 55 -8.20 5.58 -22.16
CA VAL A 55 -7.56 4.48 -22.92
C VAL A 55 -8.55 3.91 -23.95
N ARG A 56 -9.75 3.52 -23.49
CA ARG A 56 -10.76 2.88 -24.34
C ARG A 56 -11.30 3.79 -25.42
N SER A 57 -11.59 5.04 -25.09
CA SER A 57 -12.28 5.96 -26.03
C SER A 57 -11.35 6.67 -26.98
N PHE A 58 -10.11 6.89 -26.59
CA PHE A 58 -9.18 7.75 -27.33
C PHE A 58 -7.81 7.11 -27.60
N GLY A 59 -7.62 5.84 -27.23
CA GLY A 59 -6.35 5.15 -27.45
C GLY A 59 -5.16 5.76 -26.69
N VAL A 60 -5.42 6.38 -25.53
CA VAL A 60 -4.33 6.92 -24.71
C VAL A 60 -3.46 5.78 -24.21
N GLU A 61 -2.16 5.87 -24.43
CA GLU A 61 -1.20 4.92 -23.90
C GLU A 61 -1.01 5.13 -22.40
N ALA A 62 -1.68 4.31 -21.58
CA ALA A 62 -1.61 4.41 -20.14
C ALA A 62 -1.52 3.03 -19.48
N THR A 63 -0.85 2.98 -18.34
CA THR A 63 -0.89 1.88 -17.37
C THR A 63 -1.35 2.41 -16.02
N ILE A 64 -1.97 1.55 -15.21
CA ILE A 64 -2.42 1.87 -13.85
C ILE A 64 -1.71 0.94 -12.87
N SER A 65 -1.31 1.45 -11.71
CA SER A 65 -0.93 0.62 -10.58
C SER A 65 -1.78 0.94 -9.36
N ASN A 66 -2.27 -0.12 -8.69
CA ASN A 66 -2.89 -0.03 -7.37
C ASN A 66 -1.89 -0.64 -6.37
N CYS A 67 -1.33 0.19 -5.51
CA CYS A 67 -0.31 -0.25 -4.56
C CYS A 67 -0.89 -0.47 -3.16
N SER A 68 -0.26 -1.38 -2.44
CA SER A 68 -0.49 -1.61 -1.01
C SER A 68 0.17 -0.53 -0.13
N ASN A 69 0.12 -0.70 1.19
CA ASN A 69 0.62 0.29 2.14
C ASN A 69 2.15 0.45 2.05
N ASN A 70 2.58 1.60 1.57
CA ASN A 70 4.00 1.92 1.50
C ASN A 70 4.56 2.32 2.87
N TYR A 71 5.81 1.95 3.11
CA TYR A 71 6.62 2.44 4.22
C TYR A 71 8.07 2.67 3.77
N GLY A 72 8.86 3.38 4.55
CA GLY A 72 10.26 3.65 4.22
C GLY A 72 10.72 5.02 4.70
N PRO A 73 12.02 5.34 4.55
CA PRO A 73 12.58 6.63 4.91
C PRO A 73 11.84 7.80 4.25
N TYR A 74 11.76 8.93 4.95
CA TYR A 74 11.15 10.19 4.50
C TYR A 74 9.64 10.14 4.24
N GLN A 75 8.94 9.08 4.65
CA GLN A 75 7.48 9.05 4.56
C GLN A 75 6.87 10.17 5.43
N HIS A 76 5.77 10.76 4.93
CA HIS A 76 5.08 11.86 5.62
C HIS A 76 4.64 11.45 7.03
N ILE A 77 4.95 12.29 8.02
CA ILE A 77 4.79 12.00 9.47
C ILE A 77 3.36 11.74 9.94
N GLU A 78 2.34 12.04 9.14
CA GLU A 78 0.95 11.68 9.46
C GLU A 78 0.66 10.19 9.30
N LYS A 79 1.49 9.46 8.54
CA LYS A 79 1.30 8.05 8.31
C LYS A 79 1.70 7.23 9.52
N PHE A 80 1.10 6.04 9.64
CA PHE A 80 1.16 5.20 10.84
C PHE A 80 2.60 4.90 11.30
N ILE A 81 3.44 4.35 10.42
CA ILE A 81 4.82 3.98 10.79
C ILE A 81 5.65 5.20 11.17
N PRO A 82 5.79 6.25 10.32
CA PRO A 82 6.63 7.40 10.68
C PRO A 82 6.08 8.17 11.89
N ARG A 83 4.76 8.24 12.07
CA ARG A 83 4.18 8.85 13.27
C ARG A 83 4.51 8.08 14.53
N THR A 84 4.48 6.74 14.48
CA THR A 84 4.87 5.90 15.62
C THR A 84 6.33 6.12 15.97
N ILE A 85 7.22 6.14 14.97
CA ILE A 85 8.65 6.39 15.13
C ILE A 85 8.90 7.78 15.74
N THR A 86 8.34 8.84 15.16
CA THR A 86 8.55 10.21 15.65
C THR A 86 7.98 10.42 17.05
N ASN A 87 6.82 9.83 17.38
CA ASN A 87 6.29 9.85 18.73
C ASN A 87 7.27 9.23 19.74
N LEU A 88 7.88 8.08 19.40
CA LEU A 88 8.85 7.43 20.29
C LEU A 88 10.11 8.25 20.47
N ILE A 89 10.60 8.94 19.44
CA ILE A 89 11.72 9.89 19.53
C ILE A 89 11.37 11.03 20.50
N ASP A 90 10.14 11.53 20.44
CA ASP A 90 9.65 12.61 21.31
C ASP A 90 9.23 12.12 22.71
N GLY A 91 9.41 10.82 23.02
CA GLY A 91 9.01 10.24 24.32
C GLY A 91 7.49 10.07 24.48
N ILE A 92 6.73 10.14 23.40
CA ILE A 92 5.27 9.97 23.38
C ILE A 92 4.95 8.51 23.12
N ARG A 93 4.04 7.92 23.92
CA ARG A 93 3.60 6.55 23.71
C ARG A 93 2.80 6.43 22.39
N PRO A 94 3.05 5.39 21.58
CA PRO A 94 2.26 5.11 20.39
C PRO A 94 0.78 4.84 20.73
N ARG A 95 -0.10 5.08 19.75
CA ARG A 95 -1.54 4.81 19.89
C ARG A 95 -1.98 3.74 18.92
N VAL A 96 -2.60 2.70 19.45
CA VAL A 96 -3.19 1.60 18.65
C VAL A 96 -4.71 1.79 18.63
N TYR A 97 -5.28 1.89 17.43
CA TYR A 97 -6.72 2.03 17.24
C TYR A 97 -7.43 0.70 17.40
N GLY A 98 -8.49 0.68 18.22
CA GLY A 98 -9.25 -0.54 18.51
C GLY A 98 -8.36 -1.64 19.11
N THR A 99 -8.46 -2.85 18.57
CA THR A 99 -7.60 -4.00 18.94
C THR A 99 -6.24 -3.99 18.24
N GLY A 100 -6.09 -3.21 17.15
CA GLY A 100 -4.90 -3.22 16.31
C GLY A 100 -4.80 -4.40 15.34
N GLU A 101 -5.87 -5.19 15.22
CA GLU A 101 -5.91 -6.41 14.37
C GLU A 101 -6.08 -6.13 12.87
N GLN A 102 -6.31 -4.87 12.50
CA GLN A 102 -6.43 -4.49 11.08
C GLN A 102 -5.15 -4.83 10.32
N VAL A 103 -5.27 -5.66 9.28
CA VAL A 103 -4.15 -6.16 8.49
C VAL A 103 -3.91 -5.29 7.26
N ARG A 104 -2.64 -5.03 6.98
CA ARG A 104 -2.19 -4.34 5.77
C ARG A 104 -1.08 -5.15 5.10
N ASP A 105 -1.06 -5.12 3.78
CA ASP A 105 0.10 -5.58 3.02
C ASP A 105 1.10 -4.42 2.94
N TRP A 106 2.27 -4.60 3.51
CA TRP A 106 3.30 -3.56 3.62
C TRP A 106 4.36 -3.74 2.55
N ILE A 107 4.66 -2.67 1.82
CA ILE A 107 5.71 -2.65 0.80
C ILE A 107 6.71 -1.52 1.06
N HIS A 108 8.00 -1.82 1.00
CA HIS A 108 9.02 -0.80 1.11
C HIS A 108 8.98 0.15 -0.10
N VAL A 109 9.17 1.45 0.13
CA VAL A 109 9.04 2.48 -0.93
C VAL A 109 9.98 2.27 -2.10
N LEU A 110 11.19 1.74 -1.87
CA LEU A 110 12.12 1.42 -2.95
C LEU A 110 11.59 0.28 -3.85
N ASP A 111 10.97 -0.73 -3.26
CA ASP A 111 10.35 -1.81 -4.01
C ASP A 111 9.14 -1.33 -4.80
N HIS A 112 8.31 -0.46 -4.22
CA HIS A 112 7.25 0.19 -4.97
C HIS A 112 7.78 0.98 -6.17
N ASN A 113 8.84 1.77 -5.98
CA ASN A 113 9.41 2.58 -7.06
C ASN A 113 10.02 1.71 -8.18
N THR A 114 10.68 0.61 -7.83
CA THR A 114 11.20 -0.33 -8.84
C THR A 114 10.09 -1.03 -9.59
N ALA A 115 8.98 -1.40 -8.92
CA ALA A 115 7.78 -1.94 -9.55
C ALA A 115 7.17 -0.95 -10.55
N VAL A 116 7.00 0.31 -10.15
CA VAL A 116 6.51 1.38 -11.05
C VAL A 116 7.41 1.55 -12.26
N TRP A 117 8.74 1.55 -12.04
CA TRP A 117 9.71 1.65 -13.13
C TRP A 117 9.62 0.48 -14.10
N ASP A 118 9.48 -0.72 -13.58
CA ASP A 118 9.29 -1.92 -14.43
C ASP A 118 7.98 -1.88 -15.20
N ILE A 119 6.87 -1.44 -14.60
CA ILE A 119 5.59 -1.26 -15.30
C ILE A 119 5.72 -0.22 -16.43
N ILE A 120 6.40 0.91 -16.19
CA ILE A 120 6.62 1.93 -17.21
C ILE A 120 7.39 1.37 -18.40
N ASN A 121 8.39 0.52 -18.18
CA ASN A 121 9.27 0.03 -19.23
C ASN A 121 8.78 -1.25 -19.91
N LYS A 122 8.10 -2.13 -19.18
CA LYS A 122 7.74 -3.48 -19.63
C LYS A 122 6.23 -3.75 -19.62
N GLY A 123 5.46 -2.96 -18.86
CA GLY A 123 4.02 -3.16 -18.71
C GLY A 123 3.25 -2.95 -20.01
N ARG A 124 2.18 -3.72 -20.19
CA ARG A 124 1.30 -3.60 -21.35
C ARG A 124 0.37 -2.39 -21.22
N MET A 125 0.23 -1.62 -22.29
CA MET A 125 -0.67 -0.46 -22.33
C MET A 125 -2.13 -0.89 -22.14
N GLY A 126 -2.86 -0.08 -21.38
CA GLY A 126 -4.26 -0.32 -21.01
C GLY A 126 -4.44 -1.19 -19.77
N GLU A 127 -3.38 -1.79 -19.25
CA GLU A 127 -3.45 -2.75 -18.15
C GLU A 127 -3.30 -2.09 -16.76
N THR A 128 -3.86 -2.81 -15.77
CA THR A 128 -3.71 -2.50 -14.36
C THR A 128 -2.82 -3.54 -13.69
N TYR A 129 -1.92 -3.09 -12.83
CA TYR A 129 -1.00 -3.91 -12.05
C TYR A 129 -1.21 -3.67 -10.56
N LEU A 130 -1.18 -4.73 -9.76
CA LEU A 130 -1.20 -4.63 -8.30
C LEU A 130 0.24 -4.72 -7.78
N ILE A 131 0.61 -3.76 -6.93
CA ILE A 131 1.97 -3.66 -6.37
C ILE A 131 1.89 -3.91 -4.87
N GLY A 132 2.26 -5.11 -4.44
CA GLY A 132 2.36 -5.54 -3.04
C GLY A 132 3.54 -6.47 -2.85
N ALA A 133 3.96 -6.65 -1.61
CA ALA A 133 5.11 -7.48 -1.27
C ALA A 133 4.74 -8.79 -0.56
N ASN A 134 3.45 -9.10 -0.43
CA ASN A 134 2.94 -10.19 0.41
C ASN A 134 3.38 -10.06 1.89
N GLY A 135 3.58 -8.83 2.34
CA GLY A 135 4.05 -8.44 3.67
C GLY A 135 2.93 -8.19 4.67
N GLU A 136 1.90 -9.04 4.68
CA GLU A 136 0.73 -8.85 5.55
C GLU A 136 1.12 -8.86 7.03
N LYS A 137 0.81 -7.75 7.73
CA LYS A 137 0.94 -7.62 9.18
C LYS A 137 -0.18 -6.75 9.73
N ASN A 138 -0.62 -7.05 10.95
CA ASN A 138 -1.57 -6.19 11.62
C ASN A 138 -0.88 -4.97 12.28
N ASN A 139 -1.67 -3.97 12.62
CA ASN A 139 -1.15 -2.73 13.19
C ASN A 139 -0.49 -2.94 14.56
N LEU A 140 -0.98 -3.89 15.35
CA LEU A 140 -0.39 -4.22 16.65
C LEU A 140 1.00 -4.83 16.49
N GLU A 141 1.16 -5.82 15.60
CA GLU A 141 2.46 -6.42 15.28
C GLU A 141 3.47 -5.37 14.82
N VAL A 142 3.06 -4.48 13.91
CA VAL A 142 3.94 -3.40 13.41
C VAL A 142 4.32 -2.44 14.54
N THR A 143 3.37 -2.06 15.42
CA THR A 143 3.67 -1.24 16.60
C THR A 143 4.72 -1.90 17.49
N GLN A 144 4.54 -3.19 17.79
CA GLN A 144 5.46 -3.96 18.64
C GLN A 144 6.86 -4.09 18.01
N MET A 145 6.94 -4.26 16.70
CA MET A 145 8.22 -4.28 15.98
C MET A 145 8.93 -2.92 16.07
N ILE A 146 8.20 -1.81 15.92
CA ILE A 146 8.79 -0.47 16.07
C ILE A 146 9.25 -0.25 17.52
N LEU A 147 8.46 -0.66 18.54
CA LEU A 147 8.87 -0.58 19.94
C LEU A 147 10.17 -1.36 20.21
N ALA A 148 10.33 -2.53 19.59
CA ALA A 148 11.54 -3.33 19.73
C ALA A 148 12.78 -2.62 19.15
N GLU A 149 12.68 -1.91 18.01
CA GLU A 149 13.76 -1.08 17.46
C GLU A 149 14.22 0.02 18.42
N PHE A 150 13.31 0.54 19.26
CA PHE A 150 13.62 1.52 20.32
C PHE A 150 13.97 0.89 21.66
N GLY A 151 14.13 -0.44 21.77
CA GLY A 151 14.41 -1.14 23.02
C GLY A 151 13.31 -0.99 24.07
N ARG A 152 12.05 -0.74 23.65
CA ARG A 152 10.89 -0.57 24.53
C ARG A 152 10.14 -1.90 24.71
N SER A 153 9.34 -1.98 25.78
CA SER A 153 8.47 -3.14 26.01
C SER A 153 7.38 -3.23 24.93
N ALA A 154 7.02 -4.46 24.55
CA ALA A 154 6.02 -4.73 23.52
C ALA A 154 4.60 -4.22 23.85
N ASP A 155 4.35 -3.88 25.12
CA ASP A 155 3.09 -3.31 25.63
C ASP A 155 3.15 -1.80 25.90
N ASP A 156 4.23 -1.12 25.49
CA ASP A 156 4.42 0.29 25.73
C ASP A 156 3.69 1.19 24.73
N PHE A 157 2.40 0.98 24.59
CA PHE A 157 1.48 1.76 23.77
C PHE A 157 0.13 1.96 24.48
N ASP A 158 -0.70 2.84 23.95
CA ASP A 158 -2.05 3.10 24.45
C ASP A 158 -3.10 2.64 23.43
N HIS A 159 -4.10 1.88 23.87
CA HIS A 159 -5.29 1.64 23.06
C HIS A 159 -6.17 2.89 23.03
N VAL A 160 -6.66 3.24 21.83
CA VAL A 160 -7.62 4.32 21.63
C VAL A 160 -8.84 3.80 20.88
N ASN A 161 -9.96 4.52 20.95
CA ASN A 161 -11.16 4.15 20.21
C ASN A 161 -10.87 3.99 18.72
N ASP A 162 -11.44 2.96 18.11
CA ASP A 162 -11.32 2.75 16.68
C ASP A 162 -12.04 3.85 15.88
N ARG A 163 -11.61 4.09 14.67
CA ARG A 163 -12.21 5.08 13.77
C ARG A 163 -13.38 4.45 13.00
N PRO A 164 -14.46 5.20 12.74
CA PRO A 164 -15.54 4.73 11.88
C PRO A 164 -15.04 4.33 10.48
N GLY A 165 -15.55 3.20 9.97
CA GLY A 165 -15.18 2.72 8.63
C GLY A 165 -13.71 2.29 8.49
N HIS A 166 -13.13 1.79 9.56
CA HIS A 166 -11.77 1.26 9.52
C HIS A 166 -11.76 -0.11 8.86
N ASP A 167 -11.23 -0.17 7.64
CA ASP A 167 -11.13 -1.40 6.87
C ASP A 167 -10.32 -2.47 7.60
N GLN A 168 -10.78 -3.72 7.52
CA GLN A 168 -10.22 -4.82 8.29
C GLN A 168 -8.93 -5.36 7.68
N ARG A 169 -8.92 -5.66 6.38
CA ARG A 169 -7.76 -6.27 5.73
C ARG A 169 -7.62 -5.83 4.28
N TYR A 170 -6.40 -5.48 3.90
CA TYR A 170 -6.00 -5.32 2.51
C TYR A 170 -4.97 -6.39 2.15
N ALA A 171 -5.23 -7.10 1.05
CA ALA A 171 -4.29 -8.04 0.46
C ALA A 171 -4.50 -8.08 -1.05
N ILE A 172 -3.42 -8.02 -1.80
CA ILE A 172 -3.44 -7.98 -3.26
C ILE A 172 -2.55 -9.05 -3.86
N ASP A 173 -2.91 -9.50 -5.05
CA ASP A 173 -2.15 -10.48 -5.82
C ASP A 173 -1.26 -9.75 -6.85
N ASN A 174 0.04 -9.82 -6.66
CA ASN A 174 1.05 -9.21 -7.54
C ASN A 174 1.54 -10.15 -8.66
N SER A 175 0.98 -11.33 -8.81
CA SER A 175 1.45 -12.36 -9.77
C SER A 175 1.57 -11.83 -11.18
N LYS A 176 0.59 -11.07 -11.67
CA LYS A 176 0.64 -10.44 -13.00
C LYS A 176 1.84 -9.51 -13.18
N LEU A 177 2.16 -8.72 -12.15
CA LEU A 177 3.34 -7.84 -12.18
C LEU A 177 4.62 -8.67 -12.31
N VAL A 178 4.75 -9.70 -11.49
CA VAL A 178 5.92 -10.59 -11.49
C VAL A 178 6.07 -11.31 -12.84
N GLU A 179 4.99 -11.89 -13.35
CA GLU A 179 5.00 -12.66 -14.59
C GLU A 179 5.33 -11.81 -15.82
N GLU A 180 4.78 -10.60 -15.91
CA GLU A 180 4.92 -9.76 -17.09
C GLU A 180 6.20 -8.91 -17.09
N THR A 181 6.74 -8.58 -15.90
CA THR A 181 7.89 -7.67 -15.82
C THR A 181 9.15 -8.33 -15.27
N GLY A 182 9.03 -9.47 -14.57
CA GLY A 182 10.12 -10.10 -13.85
C GLY A 182 10.48 -9.36 -12.54
N TRP A 183 9.63 -8.42 -12.08
CA TRP A 183 9.86 -7.68 -10.86
C TRP A 183 9.83 -8.60 -9.62
N ALA A 184 10.67 -8.30 -8.65
CA ALA A 184 10.64 -8.93 -7.33
C ALA A 184 11.08 -7.92 -6.27
N PRO A 185 10.45 -7.93 -5.08
CA PRO A 185 10.84 -7.03 -4.00
C PRO A 185 12.23 -7.38 -3.48
N SER A 186 13.02 -6.36 -3.15
CA SER A 186 14.33 -6.47 -2.50
C SER A 186 14.18 -6.64 -0.99
N PHE A 187 13.24 -5.92 -0.38
CA PHE A 187 12.90 -6.02 1.04
C PHE A 187 11.85 -7.12 1.27
N LYS A 188 12.29 -8.39 1.16
CA LYS A 188 11.42 -9.55 1.40
C LYS A 188 11.09 -9.75 2.88
N ASP A 189 11.97 -9.29 3.75
CA ASP A 189 11.78 -9.30 5.19
C ASP A 189 11.35 -7.90 5.65
N PHE A 190 10.14 -7.83 6.21
CA PHE A 190 9.59 -6.59 6.74
C PHE A 190 10.46 -6.01 7.87
N ALA A 191 11.06 -6.87 8.72
CA ALA A 191 11.90 -6.40 9.81
C ALA A 191 13.14 -5.65 9.30
N ALA A 192 13.79 -6.18 8.25
CA ALA A 192 14.94 -5.50 7.63
C ALA A 192 14.56 -4.15 7.01
N GLY A 193 13.40 -4.06 6.33
CA GLY A 193 12.92 -2.80 5.78
C GLY A 193 12.45 -1.80 6.85
N LEU A 194 11.91 -2.31 7.96
CA LEU A 194 11.54 -1.46 9.10
C LEU A 194 12.79 -0.85 9.77
N HIS A 195 13.84 -1.66 9.96
CA HIS A 195 15.11 -1.18 10.48
C HIS A 195 15.70 -0.06 9.62
N ASP A 196 15.75 -0.24 8.27
CA ASP A 196 16.16 0.81 7.31
C ASP A 196 15.31 2.10 7.41
N THR A 197 14.06 1.96 7.85
CA THR A 197 13.13 3.10 8.01
C THR A 197 13.36 3.86 9.32
N VAL A 198 13.83 3.16 10.38
CA VAL A 198 14.05 3.74 11.72
C VAL A 198 15.41 4.44 11.80
N GLU A 199 16.44 3.96 11.10
CA GLU A 199 17.77 4.59 11.01
C GLU A 199 17.73 5.95 10.27
#